data_de4dce38bb0e984679627b5ece6504f0
#
_entry.id   de4dce38bb0e984679627b5ece6504f0
#
_cell.length_a   1.000
_cell.length_b   1.000
_cell.length_c   1.000
_cell.angle_alpha   90.00
_cell.angle_beta   90.00
_cell.angle_gamma   90.00
#
_symmetry.space_group_name_H-M   'P 1'
#
loop_
_entity.id
_entity.type
_entity.pdbx_description
1 polymer ?
#
loop_
_entity_poly.entity_id
_entity_poly.type
_entity_poly.pdbx_seq_one_letter_code
_entity_poly.pdbx_strand_id
1 'polypeptide(L)'
;KKQNTLLFTDALSVKKVLQKATHVLVSIPPVDSKDIVLNHYLDTLRKLPNLEWVGYLSATSVYGDHQGEWVDERSICSPTTARGKERLNIENAWLASGLPIHIFRLSGIYGKGRSVFDRLKSKSLSRIDKPGHLFSRIHVEDIARILKASMFKPTPGEIFNVADDLPAESRE
;
A
#
# COMPACT_ATOMS: atom_id res chain seq x y z
N LYS A 1 17.47 16.60 -8.02
CA LYS A 1 18.37 15.63 -7.35
C LYS A 1 18.32 14.35 -8.16
N LYS A 2 19.49 13.80 -8.56
CA LYS A 2 19.56 12.48 -9.20
C LYS A 2 19.00 11.44 -8.22
N GLN A 3 18.00 10.71 -8.64
CA GLN A 3 17.44 9.60 -7.91
C GLN A 3 18.44 8.43 -8.04
N ASN A 4 19.02 8.00 -6.93
CA ASN A 4 19.90 6.82 -6.94
C ASN A 4 19.01 5.57 -7.07
N THR A 5 19.14 4.87 -8.18
CA THR A 5 18.42 3.63 -8.42
C THR A 5 19.37 2.45 -8.26
N LEU A 6 18.94 1.42 -7.52
CA LEU A 6 19.66 0.17 -7.35
C LEU A 6 18.78 -0.99 -7.82
N LEU A 7 19.41 -2.05 -8.31
CA LEU A 7 18.70 -3.30 -8.58
C LEU A 7 18.36 -3.96 -7.23
N PHE A 8 17.11 -4.37 -7.07
CA PHE A 8 16.65 -5.07 -5.85
C PHE A 8 17.44 -6.35 -5.58
N THR A 9 17.89 -7.04 -6.64
CA THR A 9 18.69 -8.26 -6.59
C THR A 9 20.14 -8.05 -6.18
N ASP A 10 20.64 -6.81 -6.23
CA ASP A 10 21.97 -6.46 -5.70
C ASP A 10 21.92 -6.25 -4.19
N ALA A 11 21.82 -7.36 -3.46
CA ALA A 11 21.64 -7.36 -2.02
C ALA A 11 22.75 -6.62 -1.24
N LEU A 12 23.98 -6.61 -1.75
CA LEU A 12 25.11 -5.92 -1.09
C LEU A 12 24.91 -4.41 -1.16
N SER A 13 24.64 -3.87 -2.35
CA SER A 13 24.42 -2.44 -2.54
C SER A 13 23.16 -1.97 -1.81
N VAL A 14 22.07 -2.75 -1.85
CA VAL A 14 20.84 -2.43 -1.12
C VAL A 14 21.09 -2.39 0.39
N LYS A 15 21.72 -3.40 0.98
CA LYS A 15 22.06 -3.42 2.40
C LYS A 15 22.93 -2.24 2.81
N LYS A 16 23.92 -1.86 1.98
CA LYS A 16 24.79 -0.70 2.24
C LYS A 16 24.03 0.61 2.27
N VAL A 17 23.03 0.79 1.40
CA VAL A 17 22.17 1.99 1.40
C VAL A 17 21.23 1.98 2.60
N LEU A 18 20.63 0.83 2.91
CA LEU A 18 19.73 0.68 4.06
C LEU A 18 20.41 1.06 5.39
N GLN A 19 21.71 0.83 5.57
CA GLN A 19 22.43 1.21 6.80
C GLN A 19 22.32 2.70 7.17
N LYS A 20 21.98 3.55 6.21
CA LYS A 20 21.81 5.00 6.40
C LYS A 20 20.35 5.42 6.41
N ALA A 21 19.42 4.48 6.26
CA ALA A 21 18.00 4.77 6.17
C ALA A 21 17.41 5.00 7.56
N THR A 22 16.63 6.06 7.66
CA THR A 22 15.76 6.35 8.81
C THR A 22 14.30 6.01 8.49
N HIS A 23 13.93 6.07 7.21
CA HIS A 23 12.59 5.82 6.70
C HIS A 23 12.65 4.87 5.51
N VAL A 24 11.79 3.86 5.52
CA VAL A 24 11.69 2.87 4.43
C VAL A 24 10.23 2.77 3.98
N LEU A 25 9.98 3.02 2.70
CA LEU A 25 8.67 2.83 2.09
C LEU A 25 8.68 1.58 1.21
N VAL A 26 7.79 0.65 1.50
CA VAL A 26 7.59 -0.58 0.74
C VAL A 26 6.36 -0.44 -0.13
N SER A 27 6.58 -0.34 -1.45
CA SER A 27 5.54 -0.22 -2.48
C SER A 27 5.53 -1.39 -3.46
N ILE A 28 6.33 -2.41 -3.22
CA ILE A 28 6.43 -3.59 -4.06
C ILE A 28 5.25 -4.51 -3.75
N PRO A 29 4.44 -4.89 -4.76
CA PRO A 29 3.34 -5.82 -4.52
C PRO A 29 3.86 -7.22 -4.19
N PRO A 30 3.07 -8.06 -3.50
CA PRO A 30 3.40 -9.46 -3.29
C PRO A 30 3.63 -10.19 -4.61
N VAL A 31 4.53 -11.15 -4.58
CA VAL A 31 4.82 -12.08 -5.68
C VAL A 31 4.72 -13.50 -5.14
N ASP A 32 3.92 -14.35 -5.78
CA ASP A 32 3.70 -15.73 -5.36
C ASP A 32 3.38 -15.88 -3.87
N SER A 33 2.45 -15.06 -3.39
CA SER A 33 2.01 -14.98 -1.99
C SER A 33 3.10 -14.63 -0.98
N LYS A 34 4.19 -14.01 -1.42
CA LYS A 34 5.33 -13.62 -0.58
C LYS A 34 5.63 -12.13 -0.72
N ASP A 35 5.95 -11.52 0.40
CA ASP A 35 6.56 -10.19 0.38
C ASP A 35 8.08 -10.35 0.24
N ILE A 36 8.60 -9.90 -0.90
CA ILE A 36 10.02 -10.06 -1.22
C ILE A 36 10.93 -9.18 -0.32
N VAL A 37 10.40 -8.08 0.24
CA VAL A 37 11.17 -7.23 1.16
C VAL A 37 11.30 -7.91 2.51
N LEU A 38 10.21 -8.45 3.08
CA LEU A 38 10.27 -9.24 4.30
C LEU A 38 11.20 -10.43 4.15
N ASN A 39 11.08 -11.18 3.04
CA ASN A 39 11.89 -12.38 2.82
C ASN A 39 13.40 -12.09 2.72
N HIS A 40 13.77 -10.99 2.09
CA HIS A 40 15.19 -10.71 1.83
C HIS A 40 15.83 -9.73 2.81
N TYR A 41 15.06 -8.85 3.43
CA TYR A 41 15.62 -7.72 4.16
C TYR A 41 15.10 -7.55 5.59
N LEU A 42 14.18 -8.39 6.10
CA LEU A 42 13.63 -8.27 7.46
C LEU A 42 14.74 -8.20 8.52
N ASP A 43 15.68 -9.14 8.50
CA ASP A 43 16.78 -9.16 9.47
C ASP A 43 17.72 -7.96 9.31
N THR A 44 17.86 -7.44 8.10
CA THR A 44 18.63 -6.22 7.86
C THR A 44 17.92 -5.02 8.46
N LEU A 45 16.61 -4.87 8.20
CA LEU A 45 15.80 -3.77 8.72
C LEU A 45 15.78 -3.74 10.25
N ARG A 46 15.66 -4.90 10.90
CA ARG A 46 15.69 -5.02 12.37
C ARG A 46 17.02 -4.57 12.99
N LYS A 47 18.10 -4.63 12.23
CA LYS A 47 19.45 -4.24 12.70
C LYS A 47 19.83 -2.81 12.35
N LEU A 48 18.94 -2.04 11.72
CA LEU A 48 19.24 -0.66 11.37
C LEU A 48 19.19 0.23 12.63
N PRO A 49 20.27 0.95 12.95
CA PRO A 49 20.37 1.68 14.22
C PRO A 49 19.46 2.91 14.29
N ASN A 50 19.09 3.46 13.15
CA ASN A 50 18.37 4.73 13.05
C ASN A 50 17.03 4.60 12.31
N LEU A 51 16.45 3.40 12.23
CA LEU A 51 15.17 3.18 11.55
C LEU A 51 14.02 3.69 12.42
N GLU A 52 13.37 4.75 11.99
CA GLU A 52 12.30 5.44 12.71
C GLU A 52 10.91 5.12 12.14
N TRP A 53 10.83 4.78 10.85
CA TRP A 53 9.58 4.61 10.15
C TRP A 53 9.68 3.57 9.03
N VAL A 54 8.69 2.66 8.98
CA VAL A 54 8.49 1.76 7.85
C VAL A 54 7.05 1.89 7.38
N GLY A 55 6.83 2.21 6.12
CA GLY A 55 5.50 2.27 5.52
C GLY A 55 5.29 1.12 4.54
N TYR A 56 4.20 0.37 4.68
CA TYR A 56 3.77 -0.65 3.73
C TYR A 56 2.51 -0.22 2.99
N LEU A 57 2.57 -0.18 1.66
CA LEU A 57 1.40 0.13 0.83
C LEU A 57 0.55 -1.12 0.61
N SER A 58 -0.50 -1.22 1.38
CA SER A 58 -1.53 -2.23 1.27
C SER A 58 -2.69 -1.77 0.37
N ALA A 59 -3.84 -2.41 0.46
CA ALA A 59 -5.03 -2.04 -0.31
C ALA A 59 -6.31 -2.35 0.47
N THR A 60 -7.37 -1.60 0.21
CA THR A 60 -8.71 -1.82 0.81
C THR A 60 -9.34 -3.17 0.46
N SER A 61 -8.79 -3.91 -0.52
CA SER A 61 -9.25 -5.27 -0.85
C SER A 61 -9.14 -6.29 0.30
N VAL A 62 -8.45 -5.95 1.39
CA VAL A 62 -8.37 -6.77 2.61
C VAL A 62 -9.71 -6.84 3.34
N TYR A 63 -10.58 -5.84 3.18
CA TYR A 63 -11.89 -5.84 3.83
C TYR A 63 -12.85 -6.87 3.25
N GLY A 64 -12.79 -7.12 1.95
CA GLY A 64 -13.76 -7.97 1.26
C GLY A 64 -15.04 -7.20 0.89
N ASP A 65 -16.19 -7.90 0.88
CA ASP A 65 -17.50 -7.34 0.55
C ASP A 65 -18.29 -7.06 1.84
N HIS A 66 -18.49 -5.80 2.15
CA HIS A 66 -19.32 -5.31 3.25
C HIS A 66 -20.70 -4.82 2.77
N GLN A 67 -21.14 -5.26 1.58
CA GLN A 67 -22.48 -4.99 1.02
C GLN A 67 -22.83 -3.48 0.91
N GLY A 68 -21.80 -2.65 0.70
CA GLY A 68 -21.94 -1.20 0.58
C GLY A 68 -21.85 -0.43 1.91
N GLU A 69 -21.67 -1.13 3.03
CA GLU A 69 -21.45 -0.48 4.32
C GLU A 69 -20.08 0.19 4.41
N TRP A 70 -20.02 1.26 5.18
CA TRP A 70 -18.76 1.93 5.47
C TRP A 70 -17.86 1.06 6.34
N VAL A 71 -16.56 1.10 6.04
CA VAL A 71 -15.54 0.41 6.81
C VAL A 71 -14.48 1.39 7.31
N ASP A 72 -13.99 1.14 8.52
CA ASP A 72 -12.85 1.82 9.13
C ASP A 72 -11.70 0.83 9.38
N GLU A 73 -10.60 1.29 9.98
CA GLU A 73 -9.43 0.48 10.26
C GLU A 73 -9.68 -0.65 11.28
N ARG A 74 -10.77 -0.56 12.07
CA ARG A 74 -11.19 -1.54 13.07
C ARG A 74 -12.17 -2.56 12.50
N SER A 75 -12.71 -2.31 11.31
CA SER A 75 -13.66 -3.19 10.66
C SER A 75 -13.01 -4.54 10.33
N ILE A 76 -13.81 -5.60 10.39
CA ILE A 76 -13.36 -6.97 10.16
C ILE A 76 -12.84 -7.10 8.72
N CYS A 77 -11.63 -7.59 8.57
CA CYS A 77 -11.06 -7.95 7.29
C CYS A 77 -11.53 -9.35 6.87
N SER A 78 -12.33 -9.44 5.82
CA SER A 78 -12.93 -10.68 5.31
C SER A 78 -12.73 -10.83 3.79
N PRO A 79 -11.47 -10.83 3.30
CA PRO A 79 -11.21 -10.84 1.88
C PRO A 79 -11.71 -12.11 1.21
N THR A 80 -12.48 -11.96 0.13
CA THR A 80 -13.02 -13.08 -0.66
C THR A 80 -12.10 -13.51 -1.79
N THR A 81 -11.26 -12.58 -2.30
CA THR A 81 -10.33 -12.87 -3.39
C THR A 81 -9.00 -13.41 -2.86
N ALA A 82 -8.33 -14.26 -3.65
CA ALA A 82 -6.98 -14.75 -3.32
C ALA A 82 -6.00 -13.61 -3.05
N ARG A 83 -6.04 -12.56 -3.89
CA ARG A 83 -5.19 -11.38 -3.76
C ARG A 83 -5.46 -10.59 -2.47
N GLY A 84 -6.72 -10.47 -2.05
CA GLY A 84 -7.07 -9.83 -0.78
C GLY A 84 -6.57 -10.63 0.43
N LYS A 85 -6.73 -11.95 0.41
CA LYS A 85 -6.23 -12.87 1.46
C LYS A 85 -4.71 -12.81 1.60
N GLU A 86 -4.02 -12.87 0.47
CA GLU A 86 -2.56 -12.73 0.40
C GLU A 86 -2.09 -11.41 1.03
N ARG A 87 -2.75 -10.31 0.67
CA ARG A 87 -2.40 -8.99 1.19
C ARG A 87 -2.62 -8.87 2.69
N LEU A 88 -3.72 -9.40 3.21
CA LEU A 88 -3.99 -9.43 4.64
C LEU A 88 -2.95 -10.26 5.40
N ASN A 89 -2.55 -11.41 4.87
CA ASN A 89 -1.49 -12.22 5.47
C ASN A 89 -0.16 -11.46 5.55
N ILE A 90 0.16 -10.69 4.53
CA ILE A 90 1.37 -9.87 4.50
C ILE A 90 1.28 -8.66 5.46
N GLU A 91 0.12 -8.00 5.58
CA GLU A 91 -0.09 -6.99 6.62
C GLU A 91 0.22 -7.56 8.01
N ASN A 92 -0.34 -8.74 8.33
CA ASN A 92 -0.10 -9.41 9.60
C ASN A 92 1.39 -9.74 9.82
N ALA A 93 2.09 -10.17 8.77
CA ALA A 93 3.52 -10.43 8.84
C ALA A 93 4.34 -9.16 9.10
N TRP A 94 3.97 -8.02 8.47
CA TRP A 94 4.57 -6.73 8.74
C TRP A 94 4.30 -6.26 10.16
N LEU A 95 3.06 -6.36 10.66
CA LEU A 95 2.70 -6.00 12.04
C LEU A 95 3.46 -6.84 13.07
N ALA A 96 3.66 -8.13 12.79
CA ALA A 96 4.44 -9.04 13.65
C ALA A 96 5.96 -8.87 13.48
N SER A 97 6.43 -7.99 12.59
CA SER A 97 7.86 -7.85 12.28
C SER A 97 8.71 -7.25 13.40
N GLY A 98 8.11 -6.55 14.36
CA GLY A 98 8.81 -5.77 15.39
C GLY A 98 9.47 -4.49 14.88
N LEU A 99 9.18 -4.08 13.64
CA LEU A 99 9.62 -2.82 13.05
C LEU A 99 8.65 -1.67 13.36
N PRO A 100 9.05 -0.41 13.25
CA PRO A 100 8.15 0.75 13.39
C PRO A 100 7.23 0.88 12.17
N ILE A 101 6.37 -0.12 11.96
CA ILE A 101 5.54 -0.30 10.78
C ILE A 101 4.28 0.58 10.80
N HIS A 102 3.89 1.08 9.64
CA HIS A 102 2.65 1.78 9.35
C HIS A 102 2.03 1.14 8.11
N ILE A 103 0.79 0.70 8.20
CA ILE A 103 0.07 0.07 7.08
C ILE A 103 -0.84 1.09 6.42
N PHE A 104 -0.76 1.23 5.10
CA PHE A 104 -1.61 2.13 4.32
C PHE A 104 -2.50 1.32 3.38
N ARG A 105 -3.79 1.17 3.70
CA ARG A 105 -4.79 0.49 2.88
C ARG A 105 -5.30 1.45 1.82
N LEU A 106 -4.65 1.42 0.66
CA LEU A 106 -4.97 2.32 -0.45
C LEU A 106 -6.24 1.86 -1.17
N SER A 107 -7.14 2.79 -1.45
CA SER A 107 -8.27 2.62 -2.34
C SER A 107 -7.84 2.68 -3.82
N GLY A 108 -8.77 2.80 -4.76
CA GLY A 108 -8.48 2.89 -6.18
C GLY A 108 -7.64 4.14 -6.52
N ILE A 109 -6.39 3.95 -6.90
CA ILE A 109 -5.47 5.07 -7.17
C ILE A 109 -5.78 5.72 -8.52
N TYR A 110 -5.92 7.04 -8.55
CA TYR A 110 -6.03 7.82 -9.77
C TYR A 110 -5.08 9.02 -9.78
N GLY A 111 -4.91 9.65 -10.95
CA GLY A 111 -4.03 10.79 -11.17
C GLY A 111 -3.35 10.75 -12.52
N LYS A 112 -2.29 11.54 -12.70
CA LYS A 112 -1.54 11.62 -13.96
C LYS A 112 -1.00 10.25 -14.37
N GLY A 113 -1.31 9.80 -15.59
CA GLY A 113 -0.91 8.49 -16.12
C GLY A 113 -1.77 7.32 -15.62
N ARG A 114 -2.79 7.58 -14.78
CA ARG A 114 -3.77 6.60 -14.28
C ARG A 114 -5.20 7.12 -14.34
N SER A 115 -5.48 8.04 -15.24
CA SER A 115 -6.82 8.58 -15.43
C SER A 115 -7.70 7.63 -16.27
N VAL A 116 -9.02 7.78 -16.13
CA VAL A 116 -9.98 7.10 -17.02
C VAL A 116 -9.71 7.43 -18.47
N PHE A 117 -9.34 8.69 -18.78
CA PHE A 117 -8.99 9.11 -20.12
C PHE A 117 -7.76 8.41 -20.70
N ASP A 118 -6.73 8.13 -19.89
CA ASP A 118 -5.56 7.36 -20.32
C ASP A 118 -5.94 5.92 -20.67
N ARG A 119 -6.84 5.32 -19.89
CA ARG A 119 -7.38 3.98 -20.13
C ARG A 119 -8.28 3.91 -21.35
N LEU A 120 -9.08 4.95 -21.63
CA LEU A 120 -9.88 5.08 -22.84
C LEU A 120 -8.98 5.13 -24.08
N LYS A 121 -7.92 5.94 -24.07
CA LYS A 121 -6.95 6.03 -25.17
C LYS A 121 -6.27 4.69 -25.44
N SER A 122 -5.95 3.91 -24.43
CA SER A 122 -5.31 2.59 -24.56
C SER A 122 -6.29 1.45 -24.88
N LYS A 123 -7.59 1.74 -25.07
CA LYS A 123 -8.67 0.73 -25.25
C LYS A 123 -8.70 -0.36 -24.18
N SER A 124 -8.17 -0.09 -22.99
CA SER A 124 -8.07 -1.03 -21.87
C SER A 124 -9.21 -0.86 -20.86
N LEU A 125 -10.24 -0.10 -21.19
CA LEU A 125 -11.36 0.18 -20.30
C LEU A 125 -12.39 -0.95 -20.41
N SER A 126 -12.62 -1.68 -19.33
CA SER A 126 -13.79 -2.50 -19.16
C SER A 126 -14.79 -1.77 -18.27
N ARG A 127 -16.01 -1.59 -18.73
CA ARG A 127 -17.10 -1.04 -17.94
C ARG A 127 -17.60 -2.14 -16.98
N ILE A 128 -17.57 -1.84 -15.70
CA ILE A 128 -18.22 -2.69 -14.69
C ILE A 128 -19.63 -2.12 -14.53
N ASP A 129 -20.63 -2.83 -15.06
CA ASP A 129 -22.04 -2.46 -14.90
C ASP A 129 -22.61 -3.23 -13.71
N LYS A 130 -22.44 -2.67 -12.52
CA LYS A 130 -22.95 -3.21 -11.25
C LYS A 130 -23.63 -2.06 -10.51
N PRO A 131 -24.92 -1.83 -10.70
CA PRO A 131 -25.65 -0.75 -10.04
C PRO A 131 -25.53 -0.84 -8.52
N GLY A 132 -25.36 0.32 -7.86
CA GLY A 132 -25.16 0.40 -6.42
C GLY A 132 -23.78 -0.01 -5.92
N HIS A 133 -22.85 -0.41 -6.81
CA HIS A 133 -21.49 -0.72 -6.42
C HIS A 133 -20.62 0.53 -6.38
N LEU A 134 -20.28 0.96 -5.17
CA LEU A 134 -19.45 2.14 -4.93
C LEU A 134 -17.96 1.80 -4.94
N PHE A 135 -17.16 2.68 -5.52
CA PHE A 135 -15.70 2.59 -5.54
C PHE A 135 -15.12 3.79 -4.78
N SER A 136 -14.41 3.53 -3.73
CA SER A 136 -13.54 4.53 -3.10
C SER A 136 -12.27 4.71 -3.91
N ARG A 137 -11.79 5.94 -3.98
CA ARG A 137 -10.61 6.33 -4.76
C ARG A 137 -9.67 7.18 -3.92
N ILE A 138 -8.48 7.39 -4.39
CA ILE A 138 -7.49 8.30 -3.80
C ILE A 138 -6.60 8.90 -4.89
N HIS A 139 -6.36 10.20 -4.83
CA HIS A 139 -5.43 10.84 -5.75
C HIS A 139 -3.98 10.53 -5.35
N VAL A 140 -3.11 10.29 -6.34
CA VAL A 140 -1.71 9.92 -6.10
C VAL A 140 -0.93 10.97 -5.29
N GLU A 141 -1.25 12.26 -5.43
CA GLU A 141 -0.62 13.31 -4.63
C GLU A 141 -1.05 13.29 -3.17
N ASP A 142 -2.29 12.90 -2.88
CA ASP A 142 -2.78 12.79 -1.52
C ASP A 142 -2.16 11.59 -0.81
N ILE A 143 -1.92 10.48 -1.52
CA ILE A 143 -1.09 9.39 -0.98
C ILE A 143 0.27 9.94 -0.53
N ALA A 144 0.94 10.72 -1.38
CA ALA A 144 2.25 11.28 -1.03
C ALA A 144 2.19 12.25 0.17
N ARG A 145 1.12 13.04 0.30
CA ARG A 145 0.88 13.94 1.44
C ARG A 145 0.65 13.17 2.74
N ILE A 146 -0.17 12.11 2.68
CA ILE A 146 -0.47 11.23 3.83
C ILE A 146 0.79 10.52 4.31
N LEU A 147 1.56 9.92 3.40
CA LEU A 147 2.83 9.27 3.73
C LEU A 147 3.80 10.25 4.39
N LYS A 148 3.92 11.45 3.82
CA LYS A 148 4.76 12.51 4.40
C LYS A 148 4.29 12.91 5.80
N ALA A 149 2.99 13.08 6.02
CA ALA A 149 2.44 13.41 7.34
C ALA A 149 2.74 12.31 8.37
N SER A 150 2.59 11.04 8.00
CA SER A 150 2.92 9.90 8.84
C SER A 150 4.42 9.83 9.21
N MET A 151 5.32 10.18 8.28
CA MET A 151 6.76 10.27 8.56
C MET A 151 7.09 11.36 9.59
N PHE A 152 6.35 12.48 9.62
CA PHE A 152 6.54 13.55 10.60
C PHE A 152 5.89 13.29 11.96
N LYS A 153 4.87 12.45 12.00
CA LYS A 153 4.15 12.05 13.23
C LYS A 153 4.00 10.53 13.24
N PRO A 154 5.08 9.79 13.46
CA PRO A 154 5.02 8.34 13.41
C PRO A 154 4.18 7.76 14.56
N THR A 155 3.34 6.81 14.23
CA THR A 155 2.50 6.03 15.14
C THR A 155 2.69 4.54 14.83
N PRO A 156 3.81 3.93 15.25
CA PRO A 156 4.14 2.55 14.91
C PRO A 156 3.03 1.56 15.28
N GLY A 157 2.71 0.66 14.36
CA GLY A 157 1.63 -0.33 14.50
C GLY A 157 0.28 0.13 13.98
N GLU A 158 0.13 1.41 13.61
CA GLU A 158 -1.15 1.93 13.12
C GLU A 158 -1.41 1.54 11.66
N ILE A 159 -2.70 1.36 11.39
CA ILE A 159 -3.26 1.12 10.06
C ILE A 159 -4.03 2.37 9.65
N PHE A 160 -3.95 2.75 8.39
CA PHE A 160 -4.64 3.91 7.83
C PHE A 160 -5.43 3.51 6.58
N ASN A 161 -6.71 3.85 6.53
CA ASN A 161 -7.48 3.83 5.30
C ASN A 161 -7.16 5.08 4.49
N VAL A 162 -6.73 4.87 3.26
CA VAL A 162 -6.30 5.94 2.36
C VAL A 162 -7.28 6.02 1.19
N ALA A 163 -8.30 6.83 1.37
CA ALA A 163 -9.38 7.07 0.42
C ALA A 163 -9.77 8.55 0.46
N ASP A 164 -10.36 9.05 -0.63
CA ASP A 164 -11.13 10.28 -0.60
C ASP A 164 -12.50 10.05 0.07
N ASP A 165 -13.24 11.13 0.31
CA ASP A 165 -14.51 11.13 1.03
C ASP A 165 -15.73 10.97 0.12
N LEU A 166 -15.54 10.79 -1.20
CA LEU A 166 -16.61 10.72 -2.18
C LEU A 166 -16.55 9.44 -3.02
N PRO A 167 -17.01 8.29 -2.50
CA PRO A 167 -17.12 7.08 -3.31
C PRO A 167 -18.17 7.28 -4.41
N ALA A 168 -17.90 6.72 -5.58
CA ALA A 168 -18.77 6.86 -6.75
C ALA A 168 -18.98 5.51 -7.46
N GLU A 169 -20.09 5.38 -8.19
CA GLU A 169 -20.30 4.23 -9.08
C GLU A 169 -19.34 4.28 -10.28
N SER A 170 -19.08 3.12 -10.91
CA SER A 170 -18.15 3.04 -12.05
C SER A 170 -18.67 3.73 -13.31
N ARG A 171 -19.97 4.06 -13.35
CA ARG A 171 -20.64 4.76 -14.46
C ARG A 171 -20.60 6.29 -14.35
N GLU A 172 -20.23 6.81 -13.20
CA GLU A 172 -20.00 8.22 -12.92
C GLU A 172 -18.54 8.62 -13.14
#